data_bea606a2a77c18a98c3f5425bf61d886
#
_entry.id   bea606a2a77c18a98c3f5425bf61d886
#
_cell.length_a   1.000
_cell.length_b   1.000
_cell.length_c   1.000
_cell.angle_alpha   90.00
_cell.angle_beta   90.00
_cell.angle_gamma   90.00
#
_symmetry.space_group_name_H-M   'P 1'
#
loop_
_entity.id
_entity.type
_entity.pdbx_description
1 polymer ?
#
loop_
_entity_poly.entity_id
_entity_poly.type
_entity_poly.pdbx_seq_one_letter_code
_entity_poly.pdbx_strand_id
1 'polypeptide(L)'
;MNSYLDKMGHWPGNCPELRRQGAMLHLPPEGMLHFIHGKDNHTRVSFFLSNDKEHIGIHTISPNRMSDPETHRGDEVLLVLEGRLQLRVAGPDDIPESVSHVAYEVNEGEKFFIPEGLKHQYFNLSDRLLRFLFAVAPEY
;
A
#
# COMPACT_ATOMS: atom_id res chain seq x y z
N MET A 1 -12.11 3.63 1.21
CA MET A 1 -12.41 2.29 1.68
C MET A 1 -12.17 1.25 0.60
N ASN A 2 -11.68 0.13 0.99
CA ASN A 2 -11.30 -0.90 0.07
C ASN A 2 -12.26 -2.07 0.08
N SER A 3 -13.17 -2.10 -0.90
CA SER A 3 -14.25 -3.05 -0.93
C SER A 3 -13.84 -4.52 -1.08
N TYR A 4 -12.64 -4.81 -1.60
CA TYR A 4 -12.25 -6.21 -1.70
C TYR A 4 -11.69 -6.76 -0.38
N LEU A 5 -11.06 -5.95 0.43
CA LEU A 5 -10.67 -6.38 1.77
C LEU A 5 -11.89 -6.62 2.65
N ASP A 6 -12.91 -5.76 2.55
CA ASP A 6 -14.16 -5.95 3.26
C ASP A 6 -14.83 -7.28 2.87
N LYS A 7 -14.77 -7.63 1.60
CA LYS A 7 -15.35 -8.87 1.09
C LYS A 7 -14.57 -10.10 1.48
N MET A 8 -13.26 -9.97 1.61
CA MET A 8 -12.39 -11.10 1.89
C MET A 8 -12.20 -11.38 3.37
N GLY A 9 -12.44 -10.38 4.21
CA GLY A 9 -12.22 -10.51 5.63
C GLY A 9 -10.74 -10.50 6.01
N HIS A 10 -10.31 -11.56 6.71
CA HIS A 10 -8.96 -11.62 7.25
C HIS A 10 -8.02 -12.46 6.39
N TRP A 11 -6.76 -12.05 6.35
CA TRP A 11 -5.68 -12.86 5.80
C TRP A 11 -4.48 -12.80 6.77
N PRO A 12 -3.97 -13.92 7.28
CA PRO A 12 -4.57 -15.26 7.17
C PRO A 12 -5.97 -15.31 7.78
N GLY A 13 -6.82 -16.16 7.22
CA GLY A 13 -8.24 -16.23 7.63
C GLY A 13 -8.47 -16.66 9.07
N ASN A 14 -7.50 -17.28 9.72
CA ASN A 14 -7.60 -17.75 11.10
C ASN A 14 -7.07 -16.74 12.14
N CYS A 15 -6.87 -15.47 11.78
CA CYS A 15 -6.41 -14.45 12.73
C CYS A 15 -7.22 -14.39 14.04
N PRO A 16 -8.56 -14.42 14.01
CA PRO A 16 -9.33 -14.41 15.26
C PRO A 16 -9.04 -15.62 16.16
N GLU A 17 -8.87 -16.81 15.56
CA GLU A 17 -8.54 -18.02 16.31
C GLU A 17 -7.18 -17.92 16.97
N LEU A 18 -6.18 -17.45 16.20
CA LEU A 18 -4.82 -17.28 16.71
C LEU A 18 -4.78 -16.34 17.91
N ARG A 19 -5.55 -15.25 17.85
CA ARG A 19 -5.65 -14.30 18.97
C ARG A 19 -6.24 -14.96 20.22
N ARG A 20 -7.30 -15.71 20.06
CA ARG A 20 -7.94 -16.40 21.21
C ARG A 20 -7.01 -17.41 21.85
N GLN A 21 -6.21 -18.08 21.04
CA GLN A 21 -5.28 -19.09 21.50
C GLN A 21 -3.95 -18.51 21.99
N GLY A 22 -3.69 -17.22 21.73
CA GLY A 22 -2.40 -16.60 21.99
C GLY A 22 -1.28 -17.26 21.20
N ALA A 23 -1.58 -17.71 19.99
CA ALA A 23 -0.65 -18.46 19.15
C ALA A 23 0.06 -17.57 18.15
N MET A 24 1.25 -18.00 17.76
CA MET A 24 2.01 -17.35 16.68
C MET A 24 1.86 -18.14 15.40
N LEU A 25 2.04 -17.44 14.27
CA LEU A 25 2.01 -18.06 12.96
C LEU A 25 3.22 -17.66 12.15
N HIS A 26 3.91 -18.64 11.59
CA HIS A 26 4.97 -18.39 10.63
C HIS A 26 4.36 -18.22 9.24
N LEU A 27 4.60 -17.07 8.62
CA LEU A 27 4.12 -16.78 7.27
C LEU A 27 5.23 -17.10 6.27
N PRO A 28 5.05 -18.12 5.41
CA PRO A 28 6.07 -18.47 4.43
C PRO A 28 6.12 -17.43 3.30
N PRO A 29 7.20 -17.39 2.50
CA PRO A 29 7.32 -16.42 1.41
C PRO A 29 6.15 -16.44 0.42
N GLU A 30 5.57 -17.59 0.15
CA GLU A 30 4.41 -17.77 -0.73
C GLU A 30 3.07 -17.47 -0.05
N GLY A 31 3.07 -17.23 1.25
CA GLY A 31 1.85 -16.98 2.04
C GLY A 31 1.35 -15.55 1.87
N MET A 32 1.08 -15.14 0.65
CA MET A 32 0.63 -13.79 0.33
C MET A 32 -0.66 -13.84 -0.48
N LEU A 33 -1.48 -12.83 -0.27
CA LEU A 33 -2.70 -12.61 -1.05
C LEU A 33 -2.45 -11.49 -2.04
N HIS A 34 -2.52 -11.81 -3.32
CA HIS A 34 -2.18 -10.89 -4.40
C HIS A 34 -3.40 -10.26 -5.05
N PHE A 35 -3.35 -8.97 -5.28
CA PHE A 35 -4.34 -8.24 -6.07
C PHE A 35 -3.65 -7.44 -7.17
N ILE A 36 -4.31 -7.33 -8.31
CA ILE A 36 -3.94 -6.38 -9.33
C ILE A 36 -4.82 -5.15 -9.13
N HIS A 37 -4.20 -4.00 -9.00
CA HIS A 37 -4.87 -2.75 -8.70
C HIS A 37 -4.54 -1.70 -9.76
N GLY A 38 -5.53 -0.85 -10.07
CA GLY A 38 -5.37 0.21 -11.05
C GLY A 38 -6.04 -0.11 -12.38
N LYS A 39 -6.38 0.94 -13.12
CA LYS A 39 -7.14 0.83 -14.38
C LYS A 39 -6.46 -0.04 -15.42
N ASP A 40 -5.14 0.02 -15.49
CA ASP A 40 -4.37 -0.66 -16.51
C ASP A 40 -3.54 -1.82 -15.92
N ASN A 41 -3.91 -2.28 -14.73
CA ASN A 41 -3.23 -3.39 -14.04
C ASN A 41 -1.74 -3.13 -13.81
N HIS A 42 -1.39 -1.90 -13.46
CA HIS A 42 0.01 -1.50 -13.31
C HIS A 42 0.58 -1.73 -11.92
N THR A 43 -0.28 -1.97 -10.95
CA THR A 43 0.12 -2.14 -9.56
C THR A 43 -0.32 -3.50 -9.05
N ARG A 44 0.62 -4.23 -8.48
CA ARG A 44 0.34 -5.46 -7.75
C ARG A 44 0.47 -5.17 -6.27
N VAL A 45 -0.58 -5.49 -5.52
CA VAL A 45 -0.59 -5.37 -4.06
C VAL A 45 -0.61 -6.76 -3.48
N SER A 46 0.38 -7.07 -2.64
CA SER A 46 0.55 -8.40 -2.08
C SER A 46 0.49 -8.30 -0.55
N PHE A 47 -0.64 -8.70 0.03
CA PHE A 47 -0.81 -8.68 1.47
C PHE A 47 -0.27 -9.96 2.10
N PHE A 48 0.54 -9.84 3.14
CA PHE A 48 0.87 -10.98 3.99
C PHE A 48 0.16 -10.92 5.33
N LEU A 49 -0.42 -9.77 5.67
CA LEU A 49 -1.30 -9.63 6.83
C LEU A 49 -2.39 -8.61 6.51
N SER A 50 -3.65 -8.98 6.75
CA SER A 50 -4.78 -8.07 6.60
C SER A 50 -5.87 -8.51 7.57
N ASN A 51 -6.21 -7.66 8.52
CA ASN A 51 -7.23 -7.94 9.52
C ASN A 51 -7.87 -6.66 10.02
N ASP A 52 -8.58 -6.74 11.12
CA ASP A 52 -9.30 -5.61 11.71
C ASP A 52 -8.40 -4.57 12.41
N LYS A 53 -7.10 -4.82 12.47
CA LYS A 53 -6.17 -3.92 13.16
C LYS A 53 -5.10 -3.33 12.25
N GLU A 54 -4.64 -4.10 11.26
CA GLU A 54 -3.60 -3.65 10.36
C GLU A 54 -3.62 -4.37 9.02
N HIS A 55 -3.03 -3.74 8.04
CA HIS A 55 -2.88 -4.26 6.69
C HIS A 55 -1.43 -4.05 6.29
N ILE A 56 -0.72 -5.13 6.02
CA ILE A 56 0.72 -5.09 5.76
C ILE A 56 1.01 -5.93 4.52
N GLY A 57 1.81 -5.36 3.63
CA GLY A 57 2.16 -6.06 2.40
C GLY A 57 3.20 -5.32 1.58
N ILE A 58 3.25 -5.68 0.31
CA ILE A 58 4.20 -5.13 -0.64
C ILE A 58 3.44 -4.63 -1.88
N HIS A 59 3.71 -3.39 -2.27
CA HIS A 59 3.33 -2.87 -3.59
C HIS A 59 4.45 -3.16 -4.57
N THR A 60 4.06 -3.58 -5.78
CA THR A 60 4.98 -3.78 -6.90
C THR A 60 4.45 -2.99 -8.08
N ILE A 61 5.25 -2.08 -8.60
CA ILE A 61 4.88 -1.23 -9.74
C ILE A 61 5.92 -1.40 -10.84
N SER A 62 5.43 -1.73 -12.03
CA SER A 62 6.28 -1.93 -13.21
C SER A 62 6.94 -0.62 -13.64
N PRO A 63 8.04 -0.69 -14.41
CA PRO A 63 8.74 0.49 -14.91
C PRO A 63 7.82 1.46 -15.65
N ASN A 64 7.97 2.74 -15.37
CA ASN A 64 7.24 3.84 -16.00
C ASN A 64 5.72 3.76 -15.83
N ARG A 65 5.26 3.17 -14.73
CA ARG A 65 3.84 3.03 -14.42
C ARG A 65 3.50 3.74 -13.12
N MET A 66 2.22 3.87 -12.87
CA MET A 66 1.70 4.54 -11.68
C MET A 66 0.49 3.78 -11.13
N SER A 67 0.23 3.96 -9.86
CA SER A 67 -1.00 3.50 -9.24
C SER A 67 -2.15 4.48 -9.53
N ASP A 68 -3.37 4.04 -9.27
CA ASP A 68 -4.48 4.99 -9.16
C ASP A 68 -4.31 5.81 -7.88
N PRO A 69 -4.83 7.03 -7.85
CA PRO A 69 -4.89 7.80 -6.60
C PRO A 69 -5.69 7.05 -5.55
N GLU A 70 -5.24 7.09 -4.31
CA GLU A 70 -5.94 6.40 -3.23
C GLU A 70 -6.01 7.23 -1.96
N THR A 71 -7.00 6.91 -1.15
CA THR A 71 -7.22 7.46 0.18
C THR A 71 -7.66 6.32 1.08
N HIS A 72 -7.17 6.27 2.29
CA HIS A 72 -7.59 5.27 3.26
C HIS A 72 -7.73 5.87 4.65
N ARG A 73 -8.43 5.15 5.53
CA ARG A 73 -8.75 5.62 6.89
C ARG A 73 -7.64 5.37 7.88
N GLY A 74 -6.65 4.60 7.53
CA GLY A 74 -5.52 4.34 8.40
C GLY A 74 -4.33 5.19 8.03
N ASP A 75 -3.44 5.35 9.00
CA ASP A 75 -2.12 5.89 8.73
C ASP A 75 -1.29 4.85 8.00
N GLU A 76 -0.48 5.30 7.06
CA GLU A 76 0.42 4.42 6.31
C GLU A 76 1.88 4.76 6.61
N VAL A 77 2.69 3.71 6.76
CA VAL A 77 4.15 3.83 6.71
C VAL A 77 4.64 2.95 5.57
N LEU A 78 5.54 3.46 4.77
CA LEU A 78 6.16 2.68 3.69
C LEU A 78 7.68 2.69 3.79
N LEU A 79 8.29 1.64 3.25
CA LEU A 79 9.74 1.45 3.15
C LEU A 79 10.06 0.96 1.75
N VAL A 80 10.86 1.72 1.01
CA VAL A 80 11.27 1.31 -0.34
C VAL A 80 12.31 0.21 -0.25
N LEU A 81 11.98 -0.95 -0.84
CA LEU A 81 12.85 -2.13 -0.86
C LEU A 81 13.70 -2.19 -2.12
N GLU A 82 13.14 -1.78 -3.25
CA GLU A 82 13.79 -1.87 -4.55
C GLU A 82 13.25 -0.76 -5.45
N GLY A 83 14.13 -0.12 -6.18
CA GLY A 83 13.74 0.93 -7.11
C GLY A 83 13.64 2.30 -6.45
N ARG A 84 12.91 3.18 -7.11
CA ARG A 84 12.74 4.56 -6.66
C ARG A 84 11.28 4.97 -6.82
N LEU A 85 10.69 5.42 -5.73
CA LEU A 85 9.30 5.85 -5.68
C LEU A 85 9.21 7.36 -5.82
N GLN A 86 8.32 7.83 -6.68
CA GLN A 86 7.83 9.20 -6.59
C GLN A 86 6.45 9.14 -5.93
N LEU A 87 6.35 9.71 -4.74
CA LEU A 87 5.11 9.81 -4.01
C LEU A 87 4.51 11.19 -4.27
N ARG A 88 3.31 11.22 -4.80
CA ARG A 88 2.60 12.47 -5.08
C ARG A 88 1.42 12.61 -4.14
N VAL A 89 1.34 13.75 -3.47
CA VAL A 89 0.27 14.09 -2.53
C VAL A 89 -0.62 15.12 -3.18
N ALA A 90 -1.91 14.82 -3.26
CA ALA A 90 -2.88 15.75 -3.82
C ALA A 90 -3.19 16.87 -2.84
N GLY A 91 -3.35 18.06 -3.36
CA GLY A 91 -3.85 19.17 -2.59
C GLY A 91 -5.39 19.12 -2.44
N PRO A 92 -5.99 20.17 -1.88
CA PRO A 92 -7.43 20.27 -1.76
C PRO A 92 -8.13 20.10 -3.10
N ASP A 93 -9.32 19.49 -3.10
CA ASP A 93 -10.07 19.18 -4.32
C ASP A 93 -10.48 20.43 -5.12
N ASP A 94 -10.60 21.58 -4.48
CA ASP A 94 -10.96 22.84 -5.12
C ASP A 94 -9.78 23.54 -5.81
N ILE A 95 -8.57 23.00 -5.69
CA ILE A 95 -7.38 23.55 -6.32
C ILE A 95 -6.95 22.64 -7.47
N PRO A 96 -6.66 23.18 -8.67
CA PRO A 96 -6.22 22.37 -9.80
C PRO A 96 -5.01 21.52 -9.45
N GLU A 97 -5.02 20.30 -9.90
CA GLU A 97 -4.00 19.29 -9.65
C GLU A 97 -2.59 19.78 -10.02
N SER A 98 -2.49 20.51 -11.13
CA SER A 98 -1.23 21.06 -11.60
C SER A 98 -0.58 22.07 -10.64
N VAL A 99 -1.35 22.61 -9.70
CA VAL A 99 -0.92 23.64 -8.75
C VAL A 99 -0.78 23.10 -7.35
N SER A 100 -1.57 22.08 -7.00
CA SER A 100 -1.69 21.60 -5.62
C SER A 100 -0.86 20.36 -5.29
N HIS A 101 -0.30 19.70 -6.29
CA HIS A 101 0.49 18.49 -6.05
C HIS A 101 1.85 18.80 -5.47
N VAL A 102 2.21 18.05 -4.43
CA VAL A 102 3.56 18.02 -3.90
C VAL A 102 4.11 16.62 -4.15
N ALA A 103 5.28 16.54 -4.75
CA ALA A 103 5.92 15.27 -5.07
C ALA A 103 7.17 15.08 -4.21
N TYR A 104 7.34 13.84 -3.72
CA TYR A 104 8.48 13.43 -2.93
C TYR A 104 9.17 12.26 -3.62
N GLU A 105 10.49 12.28 -3.65
CA GLU A 105 11.27 11.15 -4.13
C GLU A 105 11.72 10.32 -2.94
N VAL A 106 11.42 9.01 -2.99
CA VAL A 106 11.77 8.08 -1.91
C VAL A 106 12.65 7.00 -2.49
N ASN A 107 13.86 6.90 -2.00
CA ASN A 107 14.88 5.97 -2.50
C ASN A 107 14.94 4.70 -1.65
N GLU A 108 15.66 3.69 -2.14
CA GLU A 108 15.84 2.43 -1.42
C GLU A 108 16.30 2.67 0.02
N GLY A 109 15.65 1.99 0.95
CA GLY A 109 15.93 2.11 2.37
C GLY A 109 15.28 3.30 3.06
N GLU A 110 14.72 4.23 2.31
CA GLU A 110 14.02 5.36 2.88
C GLU A 110 12.58 5.01 3.23
N LYS A 111 12.04 5.73 4.20
CA LYS A 111 10.72 5.50 4.75
C LYS A 111 9.88 6.77 4.63
N PHE A 112 8.57 6.60 4.57
CA PHE A 112 7.65 7.72 4.46
C PHE A 112 6.39 7.46 5.28
N PHE A 113 5.87 8.50 5.92
CA PHE A 113 4.61 8.44 6.66
C PHE A 113 3.53 9.20 5.90
N ILE A 114 2.37 8.57 5.72
CA ILE A 114 1.21 9.16 5.05
C ILE A 114 0.05 9.12 6.04
N PRO A 115 -0.42 10.27 6.54
CA PRO A 115 -1.52 10.30 7.48
C PRO A 115 -2.84 9.88 6.84
N GLU A 116 -3.76 9.39 7.66
CA GLU A 116 -5.09 9.01 7.20
C GLU A 116 -5.79 10.13 6.45
N GLY A 117 -6.58 9.76 5.45
CA GLY A 117 -7.40 10.70 4.70
C GLY A 117 -6.66 11.51 3.64
N LEU A 118 -5.35 11.43 3.60
CA LEU A 118 -4.57 12.18 2.64
C LEU A 118 -4.52 11.44 1.30
N LYS A 119 -5.05 12.06 0.26
CA LYS A 119 -5.06 11.47 -1.08
C LYS A 119 -3.64 11.48 -1.66
N HIS A 120 -3.19 10.32 -2.13
CA HIS A 120 -1.84 10.14 -2.64
C HIS A 120 -1.80 9.16 -3.80
N GLN A 121 -0.70 9.16 -4.52
CA GLN A 121 -0.49 8.31 -5.70
C GLN A 121 0.98 7.95 -5.80
N TYR A 122 1.25 6.73 -6.24
CA TYR A 122 2.61 6.21 -6.38
C TYR A 122 3.00 6.17 -7.84
N PHE A 123 4.21 6.64 -8.14
CA PHE A 123 4.77 6.64 -9.49
C PHE A 123 6.10 5.91 -9.49
N ASN A 124 6.29 5.05 -10.48
CA ASN A 124 7.59 4.48 -10.78
C ASN A 124 8.08 5.09 -12.09
N LEU A 125 8.87 6.15 -11.99
CA LEU A 125 9.41 6.86 -13.16
C LEU A 125 10.76 6.32 -13.61
N SER A 126 11.16 5.15 -13.13
CA SER A 126 12.41 4.51 -13.50
C SER A 126 12.18 3.38 -14.52
N ASP A 127 13.28 2.85 -15.03
CA ASP A 127 13.26 1.67 -15.91
C ASP A 127 13.42 0.35 -15.16
N ARG A 128 13.38 0.41 -13.83
CA ARG A 128 13.49 -0.74 -12.92
C ARG A 128 12.17 -0.97 -12.21
N LEU A 129 12.01 -2.20 -11.71
CA LEU A 129 10.86 -2.54 -10.87
C LEU A 129 10.91 -1.75 -9.56
N LEU A 130 9.77 -1.26 -9.12
CA LEU A 130 9.61 -0.63 -7.81
C LEU A 130 8.88 -1.59 -6.88
N ARG A 131 9.46 -1.82 -5.71
CA ARG A 131 8.82 -2.59 -4.64
C ARG A 131 8.97 -1.83 -3.34
N PHE A 132 7.88 -1.68 -2.61
CA PHE A 132 7.94 -1.10 -1.28
C PHE A 132 7.00 -1.82 -0.31
N LEU A 133 7.51 -1.97 0.90
CA LEU A 133 6.74 -2.49 2.03
C LEU A 133 5.80 -1.39 2.51
N PHE A 134 4.56 -1.74 2.83
CA PHE A 134 3.64 -0.80 3.44
C PHE A 134 2.95 -1.43 4.64
N ALA A 135 2.56 -0.58 5.58
CA ALA A 135 1.72 -0.94 6.71
C ALA A 135 0.68 0.16 6.88
N VAL A 136 -0.59 -0.21 6.90
CA VAL A 136 -1.71 0.71 7.10
C VAL A 136 -2.51 0.22 8.30
N ALA A 137 -2.78 1.12 9.25
CA ALA A 137 -3.53 0.79 10.46
C ALA A 137 -4.43 1.96 10.87
N PRO A 138 -5.64 1.70 11.36
CA PRO A 138 -6.27 0.39 11.48
C PRO A 138 -6.96 -0.09 10.21
N GLU A 139 -7.36 0.81 9.32
CA GLU A 139 -8.11 0.50 8.11
C GLU A 139 -7.37 0.89 6.84
N TYR A 140 -7.50 0.04 5.87
CA TYR A 140 -6.93 0.28 4.55
C TYR A 140 -7.87 1.10 3.64
#